data_0fc8160fab545a563b6230c789cb4fdb
#
_entry.id   0fc8160fab545a563b6230c789cb4fdb
#
_cell.length_a   1.000
_cell.length_b   1.000
_cell.length_c   1.000
_cell.angle_alpha   90.00
_cell.angle_beta   90.00
_cell.angle_gamma   90.00
#
_symmetry.space_group_name_H-M   'P 1'
#
loop_
_entity.id
_entity.type
_entity.pdbx_description
1 polymer ?
#
loop_
_entity_poly.entity_id
_entity_poly.type
_entity_poly.pdbx_seq_one_letter_code
_entity_poly.pdbx_strand_id
1 'polypeptide(L)'
;MKVQSPQDLGILVREERKKLGWTQAELANQVGVKPLWVSEFERGKTRAQIGLVFRTLKALGLSISVGKAEYSGGRGTVVDLDALVQSMKGLPEEVISHPGEALDDAIRRTMNEKRNKRKK
;
A
#
# COMPACT_ATOMS: atom_id res chain seq x y z
N MET A 1 13.79 5.13 6.61
CA MET A 1 13.23 3.80 6.37
C MET A 1 12.09 3.89 5.38
N LYS A 2 12.14 3.12 4.32
CA LYS A 2 11.03 3.04 3.37
C LYS A 2 10.03 1.99 3.85
N VAL A 3 8.78 2.38 3.97
CA VAL A 3 7.70 1.48 4.38
C VAL A 3 7.04 0.92 3.12
N GLN A 4 7.13 -0.40 2.95
CA GLN A 4 6.61 -1.10 1.78
C GLN A 4 5.54 -2.13 2.13
N SER A 5 5.29 -2.36 3.41
CA SER A 5 4.34 -3.37 3.86
C SER A 5 3.74 -2.95 5.21
N PRO A 6 2.61 -3.56 5.61
CA PRO A 6 2.08 -3.33 6.93
C PRO A 6 3.06 -3.73 8.04
N GLN A 7 3.87 -4.75 7.82
CA GLN A 7 4.89 -5.18 8.77
C GLN A 7 5.95 -4.11 8.97
N ASP A 8 6.41 -3.48 7.89
CA ASP A 8 7.37 -2.38 7.97
C ASP A 8 6.81 -1.21 8.76
N LEU A 9 5.56 -0.87 8.53
CA LEU A 9 4.89 0.20 9.24
C LEU A 9 4.75 -0.13 10.73
N GLY A 10 4.41 -1.37 11.05
CA GLY A 10 4.32 -1.82 12.44
C GLY A 10 5.64 -1.72 13.17
N ILE A 11 6.73 -2.11 12.52
CA ILE A 11 8.09 -2.01 13.07
C ILE A 11 8.45 -0.54 13.32
N LEU A 12 8.17 0.33 12.35
CA LEU A 12 8.44 1.76 12.49
C LEU A 12 7.68 2.38 13.66
N VAL A 13 6.40 2.07 13.79
CA VAL A 13 5.58 2.57 14.89
C VAL A 13 6.12 2.10 16.23
N ARG A 14 6.52 0.83 16.31
CA ARG A 14 7.12 0.28 17.53
C ARG A 14 8.40 1.00 17.91
N GLU A 15 9.29 1.22 16.94
CA GLU A 15 10.55 1.91 17.17
C GLU A 15 10.34 3.35 17.65
N GLU A 16 9.47 4.09 17.00
CA GLU A 16 9.18 5.47 17.37
C GLU A 16 8.50 5.55 18.74
N ARG A 17 7.61 4.61 19.03
CA ARG A 17 6.99 4.51 20.36
C ARG A 17 8.04 4.31 21.45
N LYS A 18 8.97 3.40 21.22
CA LYS A 18 10.05 3.12 22.18
C LYS A 18 10.99 4.32 22.34
N LYS A 19 11.25 5.07 21.28
CA LYS A 19 12.05 6.29 21.37
C LYS A 19 11.40 7.34 22.27
N LEU A 20 10.07 7.40 22.26
CA LEU A 20 9.32 8.30 23.15
C LEU A 20 9.21 7.76 24.57
N GLY A 21 9.63 6.53 24.81
CA GLY A 21 9.49 5.89 26.12
C GLY A 21 8.05 5.47 26.45
N TRP A 22 7.20 5.33 25.45
CA TRP A 22 5.80 4.98 25.67
C TRP A 22 5.58 3.48 25.66
N THR A 23 4.65 3.02 26.53
CA THR A 23 4.11 1.68 26.45
C THR A 23 3.07 1.59 25.33
N GLN A 24 2.68 0.38 24.96
CA GLN A 24 1.58 0.19 24.02
C GLN A 24 0.27 0.81 24.53
N ALA A 25 0.05 0.72 25.84
CA ALA A 25 -1.13 1.31 26.46
C ALA A 25 -1.12 2.85 26.38
N GLU A 26 0.04 3.46 26.56
CA GLU A 26 0.18 4.92 26.44
C GLU A 26 -0.07 5.39 25.01
N LEU A 27 0.47 4.70 24.04
CA LEU A 27 0.20 5.01 22.62
C LEU A 27 -1.29 4.82 22.31
N ALA A 28 -1.87 3.73 22.77
CA ALA A 28 -3.30 3.46 22.58
C ALA A 28 -4.16 4.58 23.14
N ASN A 29 -3.80 5.09 24.30
CA ASN A 29 -4.51 6.19 24.94
C ASN A 29 -4.41 7.48 24.11
N GLN A 30 -3.23 7.76 23.55
CA GLN A 30 -3.03 8.93 22.69
C GLN A 30 -3.83 8.86 21.39
N VAL A 31 -3.98 7.67 20.85
CA VAL A 31 -4.70 7.45 19.59
C VAL A 31 -6.21 7.31 19.82
N GLY A 32 -6.62 6.88 21.01
CA GLY A 32 -8.01 6.60 21.33
C GLY A 32 -8.45 5.20 20.90
N VAL A 33 -7.55 4.23 21.03
CA VAL A 33 -7.80 2.82 20.69
C VAL A 33 -7.44 1.93 21.88
N LYS A 34 -7.75 0.66 21.78
CA LYS A 34 -7.37 -0.32 22.79
C LYS A 34 -5.91 -0.73 22.63
N PRO A 35 -5.21 -1.06 23.72
CA PRO A 35 -3.81 -1.54 23.62
C PRO A 35 -3.65 -2.75 22.73
N LEU A 36 -4.63 -3.65 22.67
CA LEU A 36 -4.61 -4.78 21.77
C LEU A 36 -4.50 -4.34 20.31
N TRP A 37 -5.20 -3.27 19.93
CA TRP A 37 -5.12 -2.72 18.57
C TRP A 37 -3.68 -2.30 18.24
N VAL A 38 -3.00 -1.62 19.17
CA VAL A 38 -1.61 -1.20 18.98
C VAL A 38 -0.70 -2.43 18.86
N SER A 39 -0.89 -3.42 19.73
CA SER A 39 -0.12 -4.66 19.68
C SER A 39 -0.26 -5.36 18.32
N GLU A 40 -1.47 -5.47 17.82
CA GLU A 40 -1.75 -6.07 16.52
C GLU A 40 -1.17 -5.26 15.37
N PHE A 41 -1.27 -3.93 15.46
CA PHE A 41 -0.71 -3.04 14.45
C PHE A 41 0.81 -3.19 14.36
N GLU A 42 1.50 -3.22 15.49
CA GLU A 42 2.95 -3.40 15.54
C GLU A 42 3.40 -4.76 14.99
N ARG A 43 2.54 -5.76 15.03
CA ARG A 43 2.81 -7.07 14.44
C ARG A 43 2.54 -7.12 12.94
N GLY A 44 2.05 -6.04 12.36
CA GLY A 44 1.81 -5.95 10.93
C GLY A 44 0.46 -6.48 10.47
N LYS A 45 -0.55 -6.48 11.32
CA LYS A 45 -1.89 -6.90 10.89
C LYS A 45 -2.46 -5.94 9.83
N THR A 46 -3.00 -6.52 8.79
CA THR A 46 -3.41 -5.80 7.57
C THR A 46 -4.81 -5.19 7.65
N ARG A 47 -5.57 -5.45 8.71
CA ARG A 47 -6.96 -5.00 8.84
C ARG A 47 -7.12 -3.69 9.62
N ALA A 48 -6.05 -2.97 9.87
CA ALA A 48 -6.13 -1.70 10.55
C ALA A 48 -6.86 -0.67 9.68
N GLN A 49 -7.82 0.03 10.27
CA GLN A 49 -8.49 1.13 9.58
C GLN A 49 -7.49 2.25 9.30
N ILE A 50 -7.50 2.76 8.07
CA ILE A 50 -6.52 3.73 7.65
C ILE A 50 -6.59 5.03 8.45
N GLY A 51 -7.79 5.45 8.86
CA GLY A 51 -7.95 6.62 9.70
C GLY A 51 -7.23 6.49 11.04
N LEU A 52 -7.27 5.31 11.65
CA LEU A 52 -6.55 5.03 12.89
C LEU A 52 -5.06 4.95 12.66
N VAL A 53 -4.63 4.46 11.50
CA VAL A 53 -3.21 4.44 11.12
C VAL A 53 -2.65 5.86 11.06
N PHE A 54 -3.35 6.77 10.38
CA PHE A 54 -2.95 8.18 10.31
C PHE A 54 -2.92 8.84 11.69
N ARG A 55 -3.89 8.54 12.54
CA ARG A 55 -3.93 9.04 13.92
C ARG A 55 -2.72 8.57 14.72
N THR A 56 -2.36 7.31 14.58
CA THR A 56 -1.21 6.72 15.24
C THR A 56 0.08 7.41 14.81
N LEU A 57 0.24 7.64 13.52
CA LEU A 57 1.42 8.31 12.99
C LEU A 57 1.52 9.74 13.49
N LYS A 58 0.41 10.48 13.53
CA LYS A 58 0.39 11.82 14.08
C LYS A 58 0.76 11.86 15.56
N ALA A 59 0.27 10.92 16.34
CA ALA A 59 0.59 10.83 17.76
C ALA A 59 2.08 10.62 17.99
N LEU A 60 2.75 9.92 17.08
CA LEU A 60 4.19 9.67 17.13
C LEU A 60 5.02 10.78 16.48
N GLY A 61 4.38 11.80 15.91
CA GLY A 61 5.08 12.87 15.20
C GLY A 61 5.59 12.46 13.82
N LEU A 62 5.03 11.40 13.25
CA LEU A 62 5.40 10.92 11.92
C LEU A 62 4.48 11.50 10.86
N SER A 63 5.04 11.71 9.67
CA SER A 63 4.27 12.15 8.51
C SER A 63 4.39 11.12 7.39
N ILE A 64 3.30 11.00 6.60
CA ILE A 64 3.31 10.14 5.43
C ILE A 64 3.55 11.03 4.20
N SER A 65 4.48 10.59 3.37
CA SER A 65 4.71 11.18 2.06
C SER A 65 4.51 10.09 1.02
N VAL A 66 3.69 10.38 0.02
CA VAL A 66 3.39 9.44 -1.06
C VAL A 66 3.94 10.00 -2.36
N GLY A 67 4.80 9.24 -2.99
CA GLY A 67 5.39 9.61 -4.27
C GLY A 67 5.45 8.39 -5.18
N LYS A 68 5.81 8.62 -6.41
CA LYS A 68 6.03 7.52 -7.35
C LYS A 68 7.25 6.72 -6.90
N ALA A 69 7.11 5.41 -6.88
CA ALA A 69 8.23 4.54 -6.56
C ALA A 69 9.33 4.71 -7.60
N GLU A 70 10.52 5.08 -7.15
CA GLU A 70 11.68 5.07 -8.00
C GLU A 70 12.27 3.66 -7.95
N TYR A 71 12.14 2.94 -9.04
CA TYR A 71 12.83 1.69 -9.22
C TYR A 71 14.27 1.97 -9.61
N SER A 72 15.07 2.41 -8.66
CA SER A 72 16.51 2.45 -8.87
C SER A 72 16.99 1.00 -8.90
N GLY A 73 17.59 0.60 -9.98
CA GLY A 73 17.96 -0.73 -10.37
C GLY A 73 18.76 -1.59 -9.42
N GLY A 74 18.45 -1.58 -8.16
CA GLY A 74 19.14 -2.38 -7.16
C GLY A 74 18.75 -3.84 -7.11
N ARG A 75 17.79 -4.33 -7.86
CA ARG A 75 17.34 -5.72 -7.73
C ARG A 75 16.85 -6.38 -9.01
N GLY A 76 17.45 -6.08 -10.15
CA GLY A 76 17.21 -6.87 -11.35
C GLY A 76 15.80 -6.82 -11.93
N THR A 77 14.89 -6.10 -11.34
CA THR A 77 13.61 -5.79 -11.96
C THR A 77 13.67 -4.38 -12.51
N VAL A 78 14.61 -4.17 -13.39
CA VAL A 78 14.56 -2.99 -14.25
C VAL A 78 13.41 -3.22 -15.20
N VAL A 79 12.31 -2.54 -14.99
CA VAL A 79 11.27 -2.49 -16.00
C VAL A 79 11.87 -1.70 -17.18
N ASP A 80 12.25 -2.42 -18.21
CA ASP A 80 12.66 -1.79 -19.45
C ASP A 80 11.43 -1.13 -20.05
N LEU A 81 11.39 0.20 -19.95
CA LEU A 81 10.26 0.98 -20.46
C LEU A 81 10.09 0.78 -21.96
N ASP A 82 11.17 0.59 -22.69
CA ASP A 82 11.10 0.34 -24.12
C ASP A 82 10.46 -1.02 -24.43
N ALA A 83 10.82 -2.05 -23.69
CA ALA A 83 10.20 -3.36 -23.81
C ALA A 83 8.72 -3.31 -23.42
N LEU A 84 8.38 -2.55 -22.38
CA LEU A 84 6.99 -2.37 -21.97
C LEU A 84 6.18 -1.66 -23.05
N VAL A 85 6.72 -0.59 -23.62
CA VAL A 85 6.07 0.15 -24.72
C VAL A 85 5.87 -0.75 -25.92
N GLN A 86 6.86 -1.57 -26.26
CA GLN A 86 6.75 -2.52 -27.38
C GLN A 86 5.69 -3.59 -27.12
N SER A 87 5.58 -4.09 -25.91
CA SER A 87 4.54 -5.05 -25.57
C SER A 87 3.14 -4.43 -25.58
N MET A 88 3.05 -3.11 -25.44
CA MET A 88 1.80 -2.37 -25.52
C MET A 88 1.37 -2.04 -26.96
N LYS A 89 2.24 -2.22 -27.95
CA LYS A 89 1.93 -1.86 -29.34
C LYS A 89 0.78 -2.67 -29.95
N GLY A 90 0.47 -3.83 -29.40
CA GLY A 90 -0.67 -4.62 -29.83
C GLY A 90 -1.97 -4.29 -29.12
N LEU A 91 -1.98 -3.33 -28.21
CA LEU A 91 -3.16 -2.94 -27.46
C LEU A 91 -3.95 -1.84 -28.18
N PRO A 92 -5.29 -1.77 -27.96
CA PRO A 92 -6.08 -0.69 -28.53
C PRO A 92 -5.59 0.68 -28.08
N GLU A 93 -5.72 1.68 -28.95
CA GLU A 93 -5.30 3.05 -28.64
C GLU A 93 -5.94 3.60 -27.35
N GLU A 94 -7.15 3.18 -27.06
CA GLU A 94 -7.85 3.57 -25.84
C GLU A 94 -7.09 3.21 -24.57
N VAL A 95 -6.39 2.07 -24.58
CA VAL A 95 -5.58 1.62 -23.46
C VAL A 95 -4.30 2.44 -23.32
N ILE A 96 -3.77 2.92 -24.46
CA ILE A 96 -2.52 3.68 -24.49
C ILE A 96 -2.75 5.15 -24.11
N SER A 97 -3.89 5.73 -24.50
CA SER A 97 -4.19 7.13 -24.22
C SER A 97 -4.58 7.38 -22.76
N HIS A 98 -5.16 6.40 -22.07
CA HIS A 98 -5.57 6.50 -20.65
C HIS A 98 -5.13 5.25 -19.91
N PRO A 99 -3.83 5.06 -19.67
CA PRO A 99 -3.33 3.77 -19.17
C PRO A 99 -3.84 3.39 -17.78
N GLY A 100 -4.22 4.34 -16.95
CA GLY A 100 -4.75 4.04 -15.62
C GLY A 100 -6.21 3.59 -15.62
N GLU A 101 -7.06 4.31 -16.34
CA GLU A 101 -8.51 4.04 -16.38
C GLU A 101 -8.87 2.90 -17.34
N ALA A 102 -8.25 2.88 -18.51
CA ALA A 102 -8.56 1.89 -19.53
C ALA A 102 -8.12 0.48 -19.12
N LEU A 103 -7.06 0.37 -18.33
CA LEU A 103 -6.60 -0.93 -17.84
C LEU A 103 -7.60 -1.54 -16.86
N ASP A 104 -8.15 -0.72 -15.96
CA ASP A 104 -9.18 -1.16 -15.02
C ASP A 104 -10.44 -1.62 -15.72
N ASP A 105 -10.87 -0.88 -16.74
CA ASP A 105 -12.03 -1.25 -17.55
C ASP A 105 -11.80 -2.54 -18.34
N ALA A 106 -10.62 -2.72 -18.91
CA ALA A 106 -10.27 -3.93 -19.63
C ALA A 106 -10.27 -5.14 -18.71
N ILE A 107 -9.74 -5.00 -17.49
CA ILE A 107 -9.74 -6.06 -16.49
C ILE A 107 -11.19 -6.40 -16.08
N ARG A 108 -12.03 -5.40 -15.87
CA ARG A 108 -13.44 -5.60 -15.52
C ARG A 108 -14.21 -6.32 -16.62
N ARG A 109 -13.99 -5.94 -17.88
CA ARG A 109 -14.60 -6.61 -19.03
C ARG A 109 -14.21 -8.06 -19.11
N THR A 110 -12.92 -8.35 -18.96
CA THR A 110 -12.39 -9.70 -18.99
C THR A 110 -12.99 -10.57 -17.87
N MET A 111 -13.12 -10.01 -16.69
CA MET A 111 -13.74 -10.70 -15.56
C MET A 111 -15.23 -10.95 -15.78
N ASN A 112 -15.94 -9.98 -16.37
CA ASN A 112 -17.36 -10.13 -16.70
C ASN A 112 -17.58 -11.19 -17.77
N GLU A 113 -16.76 -11.23 -18.80
CA GLU A 113 -16.85 -12.26 -19.85
C GLU A 113 -16.65 -13.65 -19.29
N LYS A 114 -15.65 -13.84 -18.42
CA LYS A 114 -15.41 -15.12 -17.76
C LYS A 114 -16.57 -15.51 -16.84
N ARG A 115 -17.21 -14.54 -16.20
CA ARG A 115 -18.37 -14.75 -15.35
C ARG A 115 -19.58 -15.22 -16.17
N ASN A 116 -19.82 -14.62 -17.32
CA ASN A 116 -20.90 -14.99 -18.20
C ASN A 116 -20.72 -16.40 -18.81
N LYS A 117 -19.51 -16.75 -19.17
CA LYS A 117 -19.20 -18.08 -19.70
C LYS A 117 -19.40 -19.19 -18.67
N ARG A 118 -19.26 -18.89 -17.38
CA ARG A 118 -19.48 -19.87 -16.30
C ARG A 118 -20.94 -20.12 -15.97
N LYS A 119 -21.84 -19.21 -16.36
CA LYS A 119 -23.27 -19.35 -16.09
C LYS A 119 -24.03 -20.21 -17.12
N LYS A 120 -23.36 -20.66 -18.13
CA LYS A 120 -23.89 -21.63 -19.08
C LYS A 120 -23.51 -23.04 -18.63
#